data_3b3e515f659c98790886a3591a5ed32b
#
_entry.id   3b3e515f659c98790886a3591a5ed32b
#
_cell.length_a   1.000
_cell.length_b   1.000
_cell.length_c   1.000
_cell.angle_alpha   90.00
_cell.angle_beta   90.00
_cell.angle_gamma   90.00
#
_symmetry.space_group_name_H-M   'P 1'
#
loop_
_entity.id
_entity.type
_entity.pdbx_description
1 polymer ?
#
loop_
_entity_poly.entity_id
_entity_poly.type
_entity_poly.pdbx_seq_one_letter_code
_entity_poly.pdbx_strand_id
1 'polypeptide(L)'
;MRRGARWDGVFPGKLSDGGYGWLTPDDVREIVAYVREHRETDAPFDVVSGGLTPGDDPARASEIVAPYAEAGLTWWHEGIPDLRASIDVVRTRIRQGPPRLP
;
A
#
# COMPACT_ATOMS: atom_id res chain seq x y z
N MET A 1 -7.72 -10.16 10.94
CA MET A 1 -8.42 -9.03 10.29
C MET A 1 -9.68 -8.57 11.03
N ARG A 2 -10.43 -9.47 11.60
CA ARG A 2 -11.65 -9.12 12.38
C ARG A 2 -11.38 -8.10 13.49
N ARG A 3 -10.23 -8.26 14.17
CA ARG A 3 -9.80 -7.32 15.20
C ARG A 3 -9.49 -5.93 14.60
N GLY A 4 -8.87 -5.90 13.41
CA GLY A 4 -8.58 -4.65 12.71
C GLY A 4 -9.83 -3.87 12.33
N ALA A 5 -10.94 -4.54 12.02
CA ALA A 5 -12.19 -3.89 11.64
C ALA A 5 -12.79 -3.01 12.74
N ARG A 6 -12.33 -3.15 13.98
CA ARG A 6 -12.78 -2.32 15.12
C ARG A 6 -12.06 -0.98 15.22
N TRP A 7 -10.96 -0.82 14.50
CA TRP A 7 -10.14 0.38 14.54
C TRP A 7 -10.43 1.30 13.34
N ASP A 8 -9.70 2.38 13.22
CA ASP A 8 -9.89 3.36 12.16
C ASP A 8 -9.17 2.99 10.87
N GLY A 9 -8.33 1.97 10.91
CA GLY A 9 -7.59 1.50 9.76
C GLY A 9 -6.72 0.28 10.05
N VAL A 10 -6.17 -0.32 9.00
CA VAL A 10 -5.24 -1.45 9.09
C VAL A 10 -4.05 -1.27 8.16
N PHE A 11 -2.92 -1.82 8.58
CA PHE A 11 -1.72 -1.94 7.75
C PHE A 11 -1.35 -3.43 7.71
N PRO A 12 -2.04 -4.23 6.89
CA PRO A 12 -1.85 -5.66 6.89
C PRO A 12 -0.57 -6.10 6.19
N GLY A 13 0.01 -7.19 6.67
CA GLY A 13 1.12 -7.88 6.02
C GLY A 13 0.66 -9.16 5.36
N LYS A 14 1.49 -9.68 4.47
CA LYS A 14 1.26 -10.95 3.79
C LYS A 14 2.48 -11.84 3.96
N LEU A 15 2.26 -13.08 4.37
CA LEU A 15 3.34 -14.08 4.39
C LEU A 15 3.41 -14.72 3.00
N SER A 16 4.62 -14.83 2.49
CA SER A 16 4.95 -15.52 1.25
C SER A 16 6.17 -16.41 1.48
N ASP A 17 6.56 -17.19 0.48
CA ASP A 17 7.68 -18.14 0.60
C ASP A 17 9.01 -17.46 1.00
N GLY A 18 9.17 -16.18 0.72
CA GLY A 18 10.35 -15.40 1.10
C GLY A 18 10.20 -14.57 2.37
N GLY A 19 9.13 -14.76 3.15
CA GLY A 19 8.81 -13.94 4.33
C GLY A 19 7.65 -13.00 4.07
N TYR A 20 7.69 -11.79 4.63
CA TYR A 20 6.67 -10.78 4.37
C TYR A 20 6.80 -10.22 2.96
N GLY A 21 5.68 -10.22 2.22
CA GLY A 21 5.60 -9.65 0.89
C GLY A 21 4.58 -8.51 0.80
N TRP A 22 4.63 -7.81 -0.32
CA TRP A 22 3.65 -6.77 -0.62
C TRP A 22 2.30 -7.37 -1.01
N LEU A 23 1.22 -6.72 -0.60
CA LEU A 23 -0.11 -7.12 -1.02
C LEU A 23 -0.29 -6.87 -2.52
N THR A 24 -1.11 -7.71 -3.16
CA THR A 24 -1.59 -7.44 -4.51
C THR A 24 -2.89 -6.62 -4.46
N PRO A 25 -3.32 -6.00 -5.57
CA PRO A 25 -4.64 -5.36 -5.59
C PRO A 25 -5.79 -6.30 -5.21
N ASP A 26 -5.72 -7.57 -5.60
CA ASP A 26 -6.73 -8.55 -5.21
C ASP A 26 -6.74 -8.82 -3.71
N ASP A 27 -5.56 -8.88 -3.08
CA ASP A 27 -5.46 -8.97 -1.62
C ASP A 27 -6.17 -7.78 -0.94
N VAL A 28 -5.96 -6.57 -1.48
CA VAL A 28 -6.60 -5.36 -0.97
C VAL A 28 -8.12 -5.44 -1.10
N ARG A 29 -8.63 -5.91 -2.24
CA ARG A 29 -10.08 -6.08 -2.43
C ARG A 29 -10.70 -7.02 -1.40
N GLU A 30 -10.03 -8.14 -1.13
CA GLU A 30 -10.48 -9.10 -0.13
C GLU A 30 -10.51 -8.49 1.27
N ILE A 31 -9.47 -7.74 1.62
CA ILE A 31 -9.38 -7.06 2.92
C ILE A 31 -10.49 -6.01 3.06
N VAL A 32 -10.69 -5.19 2.04
CA VAL A 32 -11.74 -4.16 2.04
C VAL A 32 -13.12 -4.79 2.19
N ALA A 33 -13.39 -5.85 1.44
CA ALA A 33 -14.67 -6.57 1.53
C ALA A 33 -14.89 -7.15 2.92
N TYR A 34 -13.87 -7.79 3.49
CA TYR A 34 -13.94 -8.35 4.84
C TYR A 34 -14.20 -7.27 5.88
N VAL A 35 -13.49 -6.16 5.82
CA VAL A 35 -13.66 -5.05 6.75
C VAL A 35 -15.07 -4.47 6.67
N ARG A 36 -15.58 -4.23 5.46
CA ARG A 36 -16.94 -3.72 5.27
C ARG A 36 -18.00 -4.66 5.88
N GLU A 37 -17.80 -5.97 5.74
CA GLU A 37 -18.72 -6.96 6.28
C GLU A 37 -18.72 -7.00 7.80
N HIS A 38 -17.55 -6.75 8.43
CA HIS A 38 -17.39 -6.94 9.88
C HIS A 38 -17.37 -5.63 10.68
N ARG A 39 -17.43 -4.47 10.02
CA ARG A 39 -17.51 -3.18 10.74
C ARG A 39 -18.94 -2.91 11.20
N GLU A 40 -19.05 -2.31 12.37
CA GLU A 40 -20.32 -1.93 12.98
C GLU A 40 -20.68 -0.46 12.71
N THR A 41 -19.86 0.27 11.93
CA THR A 41 -20.03 1.69 11.67
C THR A 41 -19.69 2.00 10.22
N ASP A 42 -20.28 3.08 9.69
CA ASP A 42 -20.00 3.62 8.36
C ASP A 42 -18.87 4.65 8.38
N ALA A 43 -18.24 4.88 9.53
CA ALA A 43 -17.13 5.83 9.63
C ALA A 43 -16.00 5.45 8.66
N PRO A 44 -15.25 6.45 8.16
CA PRO A 44 -14.12 6.19 7.27
C PRO A 44 -13.13 5.20 7.86
N PHE A 45 -12.55 4.36 7.02
CA PHE A 45 -11.61 3.34 7.42
C PHE A 45 -10.45 3.33 6.44
N ASP A 46 -9.23 3.42 6.97
CA ASP A 46 -8.03 3.43 6.15
C ASP A 46 -7.45 2.03 5.98
N VAL A 47 -7.09 1.73 4.74
CA VAL A 47 -6.33 0.52 4.40
C VAL A 47 -5.00 0.97 3.85
N VAL A 48 -3.92 0.61 4.54
CA VAL A 48 -2.56 1.00 4.20
C VAL A 48 -1.81 -0.20 3.66
N SER A 49 -1.18 -0.03 2.55
CA SER A 49 -0.21 -0.98 2.01
C SER A 49 0.76 -0.21 1.13
N GLY A 50 1.67 -0.91 0.51
CA GLY A 50 2.65 -0.23 -0.31
C GLY A 50 3.41 -1.16 -1.22
N GLY A 51 4.51 -0.67 -1.69
CA GLY A 51 5.40 -1.37 -2.60
C GLY A 51 6.51 -0.45 -3.04
N LEU A 52 7.07 -0.76 -4.18
CA LEU A 52 8.14 0.02 -4.78
C LEU A 52 7.66 0.57 -6.12
N THR A 53 7.83 1.88 -6.30
CA THR A 53 7.54 2.54 -7.57
C THR A 53 8.77 3.28 -8.07
N PRO A 54 8.96 3.39 -9.40
CA PRO A 54 10.06 4.17 -9.94
C PRO A 54 9.82 5.67 -9.74
N GLY A 55 10.79 6.37 -9.15
CA GLY A 55 10.68 7.80 -8.92
C GLY A 55 11.00 8.64 -10.15
N ASP A 56 11.69 8.03 -11.13
CA ASP A 56 12.08 8.67 -12.39
C ASP A 56 11.12 8.38 -13.55
N ASP A 57 10.04 7.65 -13.29
CA ASP A 57 9.03 7.32 -14.29
C ASP A 57 7.63 7.48 -13.69
N PRO A 58 7.10 8.72 -13.65
CA PRO A 58 5.80 8.98 -13.05
C PRO A 58 4.64 8.21 -13.70
N ALA A 59 4.69 7.99 -15.01
CA ALA A 59 3.65 7.24 -15.71
C ALA A 59 3.61 5.78 -15.22
N ARG A 60 4.77 5.14 -15.11
CA ARG A 60 4.86 3.77 -14.62
C ARG A 60 4.46 3.67 -13.15
N ALA A 61 4.87 4.63 -12.33
CA ALA A 61 4.48 4.69 -10.93
C ALA A 61 2.95 4.78 -10.79
N SER A 62 2.31 5.61 -11.59
CA SER A 62 0.85 5.74 -11.63
C SER A 62 0.17 4.43 -12.04
N GLU A 63 0.69 3.74 -13.05
CA GLU A 63 0.18 2.44 -13.48
C GLU A 63 0.25 1.38 -12.39
N ILE A 64 1.30 1.41 -11.57
CA ILE A 64 1.46 0.47 -10.46
C ILE A 64 0.45 0.75 -9.35
N VAL A 65 0.25 2.01 -9.00
CA VAL A 65 -0.59 2.41 -7.86
C VAL A 65 -2.08 2.39 -8.18
N ALA A 66 -2.48 2.73 -9.40
CA ALA A 66 -3.89 2.86 -9.77
C ALA A 66 -4.73 1.62 -9.44
N PRO A 67 -4.30 0.36 -9.72
CA PRO A 67 -5.08 -0.82 -9.37
C PRO A 67 -5.34 -0.95 -7.86
N TYR A 68 -4.39 -0.52 -7.04
CA TYR A 68 -4.54 -0.54 -5.58
C TYR A 68 -5.61 0.48 -5.13
N ALA A 69 -5.59 1.68 -5.69
CA ALA A 69 -6.59 2.69 -5.41
C ALA A 69 -7.99 2.20 -5.81
N GLU A 70 -8.12 1.59 -6.98
CA GLU A 70 -9.37 1.01 -7.46
C GLU A 70 -9.86 -0.13 -6.56
N ALA A 71 -8.93 -0.88 -5.95
CA ALA A 71 -9.25 -1.96 -5.02
C ALA A 71 -9.73 -1.45 -3.64
N GLY A 72 -9.53 -0.17 -3.34
CA GLY A 72 -9.95 0.46 -2.10
C GLY A 72 -8.83 0.83 -1.14
N LEU A 73 -7.57 0.76 -1.58
CA LEU A 73 -6.45 1.23 -0.78
C LEU A 73 -6.55 2.75 -0.58
N THR A 74 -6.37 3.22 0.64
CA THR A 74 -6.46 4.65 0.96
C THR A 74 -5.11 5.32 1.19
N TRP A 75 -4.10 4.55 1.59
CA TRP A 75 -2.75 5.05 1.81
C TRP A 75 -1.72 4.17 1.12
N TRP A 76 -0.86 4.79 0.34
CA TRP A 76 0.30 4.12 -0.25
C TRP A 76 1.55 4.45 0.54
N HIS A 77 2.25 3.41 0.98
CA HIS A 77 3.53 3.52 1.67
C HIS A 77 4.65 3.13 0.69
N GLU A 78 5.42 4.11 0.24
CA GLU A 78 6.55 3.83 -0.65
C GLU A 78 7.67 3.16 0.14
N GLY A 79 8.04 1.95 -0.28
CA GLY A 79 9.10 1.18 0.39
C GLY A 79 10.50 1.69 0.08
N ILE A 80 11.44 1.30 0.92
CA ILE A 80 12.88 1.51 0.67
C ILE A 80 13.38 0.27 -0.07
N PRO A 81 13.97 0.43 -1.27
CA PRO A 81 14.33 -0.71 -2.13
C PRO A 81 15.27 -1.72 -1.47
N ASP A 82 16.23 -1.24 -0.69
CA ASP A 82 17.17 -2.09 0.03
C ASP A 82 17.65 -1.33 1.26
N LEU A 83 17.55 -1.94 2.42
CA LEU A 83 18.06 -1.36 3.67
C LEU A 83 19.56 -1.11 3.62
N ARG A 84 20.27 -1.79 2.70
CA ARG A 84 21.70 -1.59 2.44
C ARG A 84 21.99 -0.60 1.32
N ALA A 85 20.95 -0.05 0.69
CA ALA A 85 21.13 0.98 -0.31
C ALA A 85 21.82 2.20 0.32
N SER A 86 22.62 2.93 -0.48
CA SER A 86 23.24 4.13 0.01
C SER A 86 22.19 5.17 0.39
N ILE A 87 22.53 6.02 1.35
CA ILE A 87 21.64 7.10 1.76
C ILE A 87 21.33 8.06 0.60
N ASP A 88 22.23 8.18 -0.36
CA ASP A 88 22.01 9.02 -1.54
C ASP A 88 20.90 8.50 -2.43
N VAL A 89 20.78 7.17 -2.58
CA VAL A 89 19.68 6.53 -3.32
C VAL A 89 18.35 6.82 -2.63
N VAL A 90 18.31 6.71 -1.31
CA VAL A 90 17.10 6.98 -0.52
C VAL A 90 16.72 8.46 -0.63
N ARG A 91 17.69 9.36 -0.50
CA ARG A 91 17.44 10.81 -0.64
C ARG A 91 16.91 11.18 -2.01
N THR A 92 17.48 10.60 -3.05
CA THR A 92 17.02 10.83 -4.43
C THR A 92 15.57 10.41 -4.57
N ARG A 93 15.20 9.22 -4.07
CA ARG A 93 13.82 8.73 -4.14
C ARG A 93 12.86 9.65 -3.37
N ILE A 94 13.24 10.12 -2.21
CA ILE A 94 12.43 11.05 -1.43
C ILE A 94 12.19 12.36 -2.19
N ARG A 95 13.22 12.91 -2.82
CA ARG A 95 13.12 14.16 -3.60
C ARG A 95 12.24 14.01 -4.83
N GLN A 96 12.14 12.83 -5.40
CA GLN A 96 11.27 12.55 -6.55
C GLN A 96 9.79 12.61 -6.18
N GLY A 97 9.48 12.50 -4.89
CA GLY A 97 8.12 12.59 -4.41
C GLY A 97 7.34 11.28 -4.53
N PRO A 98 6.11 11.26 -4.01
CA PRO A 98 5.26 10.08 -4.04
C PRO A 98 4.71 9.80 -5.44
N PRO A 99 4.31 8.55 -5.72
CA PRO A 99 3.56 8.26 -6.94
C PRO A 99 2.23 9.01 -6.93
N ARG A 100 1.76 9.40 -8.09
CA ARG A 100 0.52 10.15 -8.24
C ARG A 100 -0.46 9.38 -9.10
N LEU A 101 -1.74 9.46 -8.76
CA LEU A 101 -2.80 8.91 -9.59
C LEU A 101 -2.99 9.79 -10.83
N PRO A 102 -3.43 9.19 -11.94
CA PRO A 102 -3.71 9.94 -13.16
C PRO A 102 -4.85 10.93 -12.99
#